data_9abb330a8ec867416a05f056600a03ac
#
_entry.id   9abb330a8ec867416a05f056600a03ac
#
_cell.length_a   1.000
_cell.length_b   1.000
_cell.length_c   1.000
_cell.angle_alpha   90.00
_cell.angle_beta   90.00
_cell.angle_gamma   90.00
#
_symmetry.space_group_name_H-M   'P 1'
#
loop_
_entity.id
_entity.type
_entity.pdbx_description
1 polymer ?
#
loop_
_entity_poly.entity_id
_entity_poly.type
_entity_poly.pdbx_seq_one_letter_code
_entity_poly.pdbx_strand_id
1 'polypeptide(L)'
;MRRALELASRGDGYVSPNPMVGAVIVAPDGRIIGEGYHRRWGEAHAEVNAVNSVSPVDQGLIPKSTIYVTLEPCSHYGKTPPCAELLIRSGFHRVVVGAVDPFEKVAGRGIRMLTDAGIEVVSGVMAEESRRLNCRFFTAHTLQRPYVLLKWACSRDGFMDVKRGEGNMPARFSTPVGQVMVHKLRSQYDAILAGPGTLVADNPSLDNRLWWGRSPRAVILNPHGSLPPDLKVLGRDDNIIYNESTGIEDMLSDLYRCGITSLMVEGGAKTLNRFIDSGIWDLARVEVAPWDLAERGCVSSPSIPSGYLSSSCALVSNRVDIYSNNPLKLNYI
;
A
#
# COMPACT_ATOMS: atom_id res chain seq x y z
N MET A 1 -4.81 -21.37 3.78
CA MET A 1 -4.86 -19.88 3.90
C MET A 1 -3.47 -19.23 3.95
N ARG A 2 -2.53 -19.65 4.78
CA ARG A 2 -1.17 -19.05 4.82
C ARG A 2 -0.51 -19.00 3.44
N ARG A 3 -0.57 -20.11 2.68
CA ARG A 3 -0.04 -20.14 1.31
C ARG A 3 -0.77 -19.17 0.36
N ALA A 4 -2.07 -19.00 0.50
CA ALA A 4 -2.83 -18.03 -0.28
C ALA A 4 -2.39 -16.58 0.02
N LEU A 5 -2.08 -16.25 1.29
CA LEU A 5 -1.54 -14.94 1.69
C LEU A 5 -0.12 -14.70 1.12
N GLU A 6 0.74 -15.70 1.11
CA GLU A 6 2.06 -15.63 0.47
C GLU A 6 1.97 -15.35 -1.03
N LEU A 7 1.02 -15.99 -1.71
CA LEU A 7 0.75 -15.74 -3.13
C LEU A 7 0.20 -14.33 -3.34
N ALA A 8 -0.78 -13.90 -2.52
CA ALA A 8 -1.38 -12.59 -2.60
C ALA A 8 -0.34 -11.46 -2.51
N SER A 9 0.64 -11.57 -1.60
CA SER A 9 1.70 -10.56 -1.42
C SER A 9 2.56 -10.31 -2.67
N ARG A 10 2.59 -11.24 -3.63
CA ARG A 10 3.31 -11.07 -4.90
C ARG A 10 2.66 -10.04 -5.83
N GLY A 11 1.40 -9.67 -5.58
CA GLY A 11 0.68 -8.62 -6.31
C GLY A 11 1.01 -7.19 -5.84
N ASP A 12 1.82 -7.04 -4.77
CA ASP A 12 2.12 -5.74 -4.18
C ASP A 12 2.79 -4.78 -5.19
N GLY A 13 2.28 -3.55 -5.27
CA GLY A 13 2.73 -2.54 -6.23
C GLY A 13 2.16 -2.68 -7.66
N TYR A 14 1.43 -3.77 -7.98
CA TYR A 14 0.92 -4.03 -9.34
C TYR A 14 -0.60 -4.06 -9.46
N VAL A 15 -1.31 -4.34 -8.36
CA VAL A 15 -2.76 -4.59 -8.42
C VAL A 15 -3.61 -3.36 -8.10
N SER A 16 -3.06 -2.31 -7.47
CA SER A 16 -3.82 -1.11 -7.10
C SER A 16 -4.57 -0.51 -8.31
N PRO A 17 -5.83 -0.07 -8.11
CA PRO A 17 -6.57 0.07 -6.86
C PRO A 17 -7.22 -1.21 -6.32
N ASN A 18 -7.07 -2.36 -7.01
CA ASN A 18 -7.59 -3.63 -6.56
C ASN A 18 -6.81 -4.17 -5.34
N PRO A 19 -7.43 -5.06 -4.52
CA PRO A 19 -6.75 -5.71 -3.42
C PRO A 19 -5.76 -6.78 -3.89
N MET A 20 -4.80 -7.10 -3.05
CA MET A 20 -3.94 -8.26 -3.18
C MET A 20 -4.74 -9.50 -2.77
N VAL A 21 -5.01 -10.39 -3.72
CA VAL A 21 -5.76 -11.62 -3.47
C VAL A 21 -4.95 -12.82 -3.93
N GLY A 22 -5.00 -13.88 -3.13
CA GLY A 22 -4.43 -15.19 -3.44
C GLY A 22 -5.44 -16.28 -3.24
N ALA A 23 -5.35 -17.32 -4.05
CA ALA A 23 -6.22 -18.48 -4.01
C ALA A 23 -5.42 -19.79 -4.10
N VAL A 24 -5.85 -20.81 -3.33
CA VAL A 24 -5.22 -22.13 -3.29
C VAL A 24 -6.31 -23.19 -3.29
N ILE A 25 -6.22 -24.18 -4.19
CA ILE A 25 -7.14 -25.29 -4.31
C ILE A 25 -6.50 -26.55 -3.72
N VAL A 26 -7.20 -27.15 -2.76
CA VAL A 26 -6.74 -28.34 -2.03
C VAL A 26 -7.70 -29.49 -2.30
N ALA A 27 -7.18 -30.58 -2.84
CA ALA A 27 -7.93 -31.81 -3.11
C ALA A 27 -8.27 -32.57 -1.80
N PRO A 28 -9.21 -33.54 -1.83
CA PRO A 28 -9.60 -34.31 -0.64
C PRO A 28 -8.46 -35.06 0.04
N ASP A 29 -7.42 -35.40 -0.71
CA ASP A 29 -6.20 -36.08 -0.19
C ASP A 29 -5.19 -35.11 0.45
N GLY A 30 -5.50 -33.80 0.51
CA GLY A 30 -4.67 -32.76 1.10
C GLY A 30 -3.62 -32.15 0.14
N ARG A 31 -3.50 -32.64 -1.11
CA ARG A 31 -2.58 -32.05 -2.09
C ARG A 31 -3.10 -30.69 -2.58
N ILE A 32 -2.20 -29.75 -2.77
CA ILE A 32 -2.48 -28.52 -3.51
C ILE A 32 -2.49 -28.87 -5.00
N ILE A 33 -3.63 -28.67 -5.67
CA ILE A 33 -3.80 -28.95 -7.10
C ILE A 33 -3.90 -27.69 -7.95
N GLY A 34 -4.09 -26.51 -7.33
CA GLY A 34 -4.12 -25.23 -8.04
C GLY A 34 -3.72 -24.06 -7.13
N GLU A 35 -3.00 -23.11 -7.70
CA GLU A 35 -2.55 -21.89 -7.02
C GLU A 35 -2.69 -20.69 -7.94
N GLY A 36 -3.12 -19.55 -7.40
CA GLY A 36 -3.23 -18.33 -8.15
C GLY A 36 -3.18 -17.08 -7.25
N TYR A 37 -2.84 -15.96 -7.86
CA TYR A 37 -2.96 -14.65 -7.21
C TYR A 37 -3.33 -13.60 -8.26
N HIS A 38 -3.90 -12.49 -7.84
CA HIS A 38 -4.13 -11.34 -8.71
C HIS A 38 -2.78 -10.70 -9.04
N ARG A 39 -2.38 -10.76 -10.31
CA ARG A 39 -1.02 -10.38 -10.73
C ARG A 39 -0.88 -8.90 -11.01
N ARG A 40 -1.88 -8.34 -11.72
CA ARG A 40 -1.89 -6.92 -12.12
C ARG A 40 -3.32 -6.41 -12.25
N TRP A 41 -3.50 -5.14 -12.04
CA TRP A 41 -4.77 -4.47 -12.29
C TRP A 41 -5.25 -4.71 -13.75
N GLY A 42 -6.52 -5.08 -13.87
CA GLY A 42 -7.14 -5.39 -15.16
C GLY A 42 -6.91 -6.81 -15.68
N GLU A 43 -6.06 -7.61 -15.04
CA GLU A 43 -5.86 -9.02 -15.35
C GLU A 43 -6.80 -9.94 -14.53
N ALA A 44 -6.69 -11.26 -14.76
CA ALA A 44 -7.48 -12.27 -14.09
C ALA A 44 -7.30 -12.25 -12.55
N HIS A 45 -8.40 -12.47 -11.83
CA HIS A 45 -8.41 -12.58 -10.38
C HIS A 45 -7.73 -13.86 -9.90
N ALA A 46 -7.45 -13.94 -8.61
CA ALA A 46 -6.73 -15.05 -7.99
C ALA A 46 -7.43 -16.40 -8.21
N GLU A 47 -8.75 -16.43 -8.08
CA GLU A 47 -9.58 -17.61 -8.24
C GLU A 47 -9.50 -18.16 -9.67
N VAL A 48 -9.57 -17.26 -10.67
CA VAL A 48 -9.42 -17.62 -12.09
C VAL A 48 -8.05 -18.22 -12.33
N ASN A 49 -7.00 -17.57 -11.82
CA ASN A 49 -5.62 -18.04 -11.96
C ASN A 49 -5.42 -19.40 -11.26
N ALA A 50 -6.04 -19.61 -10.09
CA ALA A 50 -5.94 -20.86 -9.36
C ALA A 50 -6.64 -22.02 -10.12
N VAL A 51 -7.86 -21.78 -10.63
CA VAL A 51 -8.59 -22.79 -11.43
C VAL A 51 -7.84 -23.14 -12.71
N ASN A 52 -7.32 -22.12 -13.41
CA ASN A 52 -6.57 -22.33 -14.65
C ASN A 52 -5.20 -23.02 -14.44
N SER A 53 -4.69 -23.03 -13.21
CA SER A 53 -3.43 -23.69 -12.89
C SER A 53 -3.57 -25.17 -12.58
N VAL A 54 -4.81 -25.66 -12.43
CA VAL A 54 -5.07 -27.09 -12.16
C VAL A 54 -4.70 -27.93 -13.38
N SER A 55 -3.89 -28.96 -13.15
CA SER A 55 -3.46 -29.83 -14.24
C SER A 55 -4.64 -30.61 -14.84
N PRO A 56 -4.60 -30.99 -16.13
CA PRO A 56 -5.69 -31.76 -16.76
C PRO A 56 -6.05 -33.05 -16.01
N VAL A 57 -5.07 -33.68 -15.37
CA VAL A 57 -5.30 -34.96 -14.63
C VAL A 57 -6.03 -34.74 -13.31
N ASP A 58 -5.94 -33.53 -12.72
CA ASP A 58 -6.55 -33.19 -11.44
C ASP A 58 -7.86 -32.40 -11.60
N GLN A 59 -8.24 -31.96 -12.81
CA GLN A 59 -9.48 -31.19 -13.05
C GLN A 59 -10.75 -31.89 -12.51
N GLY A 60 -10.83 -33.22 -12.62
CA GLY A 60 -11.93 -34.00 -12.08
C GLY A 60 -12.03 -33.98 -10.55
N LEU A 61 -11.01 -33.48 -9.84
CA LEU A 61 -11.01 -33.33 -8.38
C LEU A 61 -11.60 -31.99 -7.91
N ILE A 62 -11.70 -30.99 -8.78
CA ILE A 62 -12.19 -29.64 -8.41
C ILE A 62 -13.53 -29.71 -7.67
N PRO A 63 -14.56 -30.44 -8.11
CA PRO A 63 -15.84 -30.49 -7.43
C PRO A 63 -15.79 -31.07 -6.00
N LYS A 64 -14.76 -31.82 -5.67
CA LYS A 64 -14.55 -32.42 -4.34
C LYS A 64 -13.55 -31.63 -3.50
N SER A 65 -12.99 -30.58 -4.05
CA SER A 65 -11.90 -29.80 -3.44
C SER A 65 -12.41 -28.62 -2.63
N THR A 66 -11.54 -28.12 -1.76
CA THR A 66 -11.71 -26.87 -1.04
C THR A 66 -10.84 -25.79 -1.67
N ILE A 67 -11.42 -24.63 -1.98
CA ILE A 67 -10.64 -23.43 -2.35
C ILE A 67 -10.52 -22.47 -1.17
N TYR A 68 -9.30 -22.00 -0.93
CA TYR A 68 -8.96 -20.97 0.07
C TYR A 68 -8.68 -19.68 -0.65
N VAL A 69 -9.42 -18.61 -0.33
CA VAL A 69 -9.27 -17.28 -0.93
C VAL A 69 -9.06 -16.26 0.18
N THR A 70 -8.07 -15.39 0.05
CA THR A 70 -7.71 -14.42 1.09
C THR A 70 -8.73 -13.31 1.30
N LEU A 71 -9.57 -13.04 0.29
CA LEU A 71 -10.64 -12.04 0.34
C LEU A 71 -11.93 -12.64 -0.25
N GLU A 72 -13.07 -12.12 0.17
CA GLU A 72 -14.38 -12.51 -0.36
C GLU A 72 -14.40 -12.50 -1.90
N PRO A 73 -14.81 -13.59 -2.58
CA PRO A 73 -14.97 -13.63 -4.03
C PRO A 73 -15.94 -12.56 -4.53
N CYS A 74 -15.53 -11.81 -5.55
CA CYS A 74 -16.36 -10.74 -6.10
C CYS A 74 -17.70 -11.25 -6.63
N SER A 75 -18.76 -10.42 -6.46
CA SER A 75 -20.14 -10.73 -6.80
C SER A 75 -20.74 -9.85 -7.89
N HIS A 76 -19.98 -8.87 -8.39
CA HIS A 76 -20.45 -7.93 -9.40
C HIS A 76 -19.83 -8.22 -10.77
N TYR A 77 -20.60 -7.96 -11.82
CA TYR A 77 -20.11 -8.00 -13.19
C TYR A 77 -19.23 -6.77 -13.46
N GLY A 78 -17.99 -7.04 -13.82
CA GLY A 78 -17.06 -6.04 -14.32
C GLY A 78 -16.75 -6.30 -15.80
N LYS A 79 -15.47 -6.31 -16.17
CA LYS A 79 -15.03 -6.75 -17.51
C LYS A 79 -15.20 -8.27 -17.70
N THR A 80 -15.27 -9.02 -16.62
CA THR A 80 -15.43 -10.49 -16.58
C THR A 80 -16.55 -10.84 -15.61
N PRO A 81 -17.15 -12.04 -15.74
CA PRO A 81 -18.10 -12.56 -14.75
C PRO A 81 -17.50 -12.63 -13.36
N PRO A 82 -18.31 -12.50 -12.30
CA PRO A 82 -17.84 -12.53 -10.93
C PRO A 82 -17.20 -13.86 -10.53
N CYS A 83 -16.19 -13.81 -9.65
CA CYS A 83 -15.50 -15.00 -9.18
C CYS A 83 -16.44 -15.95 -8.41
N ALA A 84 -17.44 -15.43 -7.70
CA ALA A 84 -18.46 -16.28 -7.05
C ALA A 84 -19.17 -17.20 -8.07
N GLU A 85 -19.54 -16.70 -9.24
CA GLU A 85 -20.13 -17.53 -10.32
C GLU A 85 -19.14 -18.55 -10.87
N LEU A 86 -17.86 -18.19 -11.03
CA LEU A 86 -16.84 -19.14 -11.44
C LEU A 86 -16.78 -20.32 -10.46
N LEU A 87 -16.73 -20.03 -9.16
CA LEU A 87 -16.65 -21.07 -8.13
C LEU A 87 -17.89 -21.96 -8.11
N ILE A 88 -19.09 -21.38 -8.30
CA ILE A 88 -20.36 -22.15 -8.43
C ILE A 88 -20.29 -23.06 -9.65
N ARG A 89 -19.95 -22.55 -10.83
CA ARG A 89 -19.85 -23.32 -12.06
C ARG A 89 -18.80 -24.41 -12.00
N SER A 90 -17.71 -24.18 -11.27
CA SER A 90 -16.66 -25.18 -11.04
C SER A 90 -17.10 -26.27 -10.06
N GLY A 91 -18.23 -26.07 -9.36
CA GLY A 91 -18.82 -27.05 -8.47
C GLY A 91 -18.04 -27.31 -7.19
N PHE A 92 -17.25 -26.35 -6.70
CA PHE A 92 -16.47 -26.55 -5.47
C PHE A 92 -17.34 -27.04 -4.31
N HIS A 93 -16.85 -28.05 -3.58
CA HIS A 93 -17.53 -28.56 -2.40
C HIS A 93 -17.50 -27.51 -1.25
N ARG A 94 -16.38 -26.79 -1.11
CA ARG A 94 -16.15 -25.87 0.01
C ARG A 94 -15.32 -24.67 -0.42
N VAL A 95 -15.68 -23.49 0.11
CA VAL A 95 -14.92 -22.23 -0.05
C VAL A 95 -14.55 -21.69 1.32
N VAL A 96 -13.26 -21.44 1.53
CA VAL A 96 -12.73 -20.85 2.76
C VAL A 96 -12.23 -19.45 2.46
N VAL A 97 -12.85 -18.46 3.11
CA VAL A 97 -12.61 -17.02 2.90
C VAL A 97 -11.80 -16.43 4.06
N GLY A 98 -10.77 -15.63 3.75
CA GLY A 98 -9.99 -14.89 4.74
C GLY A 98 -10.79 -13.74 5.32
N ALA A 99 -10.85 -12.62 4.64
CA ALA A 99 -11.60 -11.44 5.06
C ALA A 99 -12.81 -11.18 4.16
N VAL A 100 -13.86 -10.57 4.72
CA VAL A 100 -15.00 -10.04 3.96
C VAL A 100 -14.56 -8.72 3.29
N ASP A 101 -15.09 -8.45 2.10
CA ASP A 101 -14.80 -7.21 1.37
C ASP A 101 -15.37 -5.99 2.15
N PRO A 102 -14.59 -4.90 2.37
CA PRO A 102 -15.06 -3.71 3.08
C PRO A 102 -16.05 -2.87 2.27
N PHE A 103 -16.14 -3.08 0.96
CA PHE A 103 -17.00 -2.28 0.10
C PHE A 103 -18.46 -2.68 0.29
N GLU A 104 -19.29 -1.77 0.83
CA GLU A 104 -20.69 -2.05 1.20
C GLU A 104 -21.54 -2.70 0.10
N LYS A 105 -21.28 -2.34 -1.17
CA LYS A 105 -21.98 -2.92 -2.33
C LYS A 105 -21.61 -4.39 -2.60
N VAL A 106 -20.56 -4.90 -1.97
CA VAL A 106 -20.02 -6.27 -2.17
C VAL A 106 -20.12 -7.09 -0.89
N ALA A 107 -19.94 -6.44 0.27
CA ALA A 107 -19.84 -7.06 1.58
C ALA A 107 -20.88 -8.19 1.82
N GLY A 108 -20.42 -9.41 1.91
CA GLY A 108 -21.22 -10.61 2.14
C GLY A 108 -22.06 -11.10 0.95
N ARG A 109 -22.04 -10.43 -0.21
CA ARG A 109 -22.82 -10.86 -1.39
C ARG A 109 -22.21 -12.06 -2.07
N GLY A 110 -20.87 -12.08 -2.21
CA GLY A 110 -20.16 -13.24 -2.77
C GLY A 110 -20.35 -14.48 -1.91
N ILE A 111 -20.24 -14.33 -0.60
CA ILE A 111 -20.49 -15.41 0.37
C ILE A 111 -21.93 -15.90 0.25
N ARG A 112 -22.92 -15.01 0.18
CA ARG A 112 -24.33 -15.37 -0.01
C ARG A 112 -24.57 -16.15 -1.29
N MET A 113 -24.06 -15.67 -2.43
CA MET A 113 -24.20 -16.35 -3.72
C MET A 113 -23.69 -17.80 -3.66
N LEU A 114 -22.54 -18.03 -3.01
CA LEU A 114 -21.97 -19.35 -2.82
C LEU A 114 -22.86 -20.24 -1.93
N THR A 115 -23.34 -19.69 -0.81
CA THR A 115 -24.19 -20.41 0.15
C THR A 115 -25.54 -20.76 -0.46
N ASP A 116 -26.17 -19.83 -1.19
CA ASP A 116 -27.45 -20.05 -1.89
C ASP A 116 -27.34 -21.12 -2.98
N ALA A 117 -26.15 -21.30 -3.56
CA ALA A 117 -25.83 -22.35 -4.49
C ALA A 117 -25.50 -23.72 -3.83
N GLY A 118 -25.57 -23.79 -2.49
CA GLY A 118 -25.33 -25.05 -1.73
C GLY A 118 -23.86 -25.35 -1.45
N ILE A 119 -22.96 -24.40 -1.66
CA ILE A 119 -21.53 -24.55 -1.35
C ILE A 119 -21.31 -24.27 0.15
N GLU A 120 -20.55 -25.13 0.82
CA GLU A 120 -20.12 -24.87 2.21
C GLU A 120 -19.14 -23.69 2.24
N VAL A 121 -19.47 -22.61 2.96
CA VAL A 121 -18.61 -21.44 3.10
C VAL A 121 -18.16 -21.26 4.54
N VAL A 122 -16.85 -21.19 4.74
CA VAL A 122 -16.22 -20.84 6.03
C VAL A 122 -15.50 -19.50 5.86
N SER A 123 -15.90 -18.48 6.61
CA SER A 123 -15.30 -17.16 6.56
C SER A 123 -14.52 -16.83 7.83
N GLY A 124 -13.62 -15.85 7.74
CA GLY A 124 -12.84 -15.34 8.88
C GLY A 124 -11.53 -16.09 9.14
N VAL A 125 -11.13 -17.01 8.29
CA VAL A 125 -9.88 -17.78 8.48
C VAL A 125 -8.66 -16.92 8.15
N MET A 126 -7.87 -16.56 9.17
CA MET A 126 -6.76 -15.60 9.10
C MET A 126 -7.23 -14.22 8.59
N ALA A 127 -8.38 -13.78 9.10
CA ALA A 127 -9.00 -12.53 8.65
C ALA A 127 -8.15 -11.30 8.98
N GLU A 128 -7.46 -11.31 10.11
CA GLU A 128 -6.60 -10.20 10.51
C GLU A 128 -5.39 -10.09 9.58
N GLU A 129 -4.72 -11.18 9.26
CA GLU A 129 -3.60 -11.21 8.33
C GLU A 129 -4.04 -10.81 6.92
N SER A 130 -5.23 -11.25 6.49
CA SER A 130 -5.80 -10.86 5.20
C SER A 130 -6.09 -9.36 5.13
N ARG A 131 -6.63 -8.77 6.21
CA ARG A 131 -6.85 -7.33 6.32
C ARG A 131 -5.55 -6.54 6.40
N ARG A 132 -4.58 -7.00 7.18
CA ARG A 132 -3.26 -6.37 7.30
C ARG A 132 -2.54 -6.33 5.95
N LEU A 133 -2.53 -7.44 5.22
CA LEU A 133 -1.97 -7.50 3.86
C LEU A 133 -2.58 -6.43 2.95
N ASN A 134 -3.89 -6.20 3.08
CA ASN A 134 -4.67 -5.25 2.28
C ASN A 134 -4.97 -3.93 3.02
N CYS A 135 -4.15 -3.50 3.99
CA CYS A 135 -4.43 -2.32 4.81
C CYS A 135 -4.75 -1.06 3.98
N ARG A 136 -4.03 -0.85 2.87
CA ARG A 136 -4.26 0.27 1.94
C ARG A 136 -5.66 0.21 1.31
N PHE A 137 -6.06 -0.96 0.82
CA PHE A 137 -7.38 -1.19 0.25
C PHE A 137 -8.49 -1.00 1.30
N PHE A 138 -8.35 -1.65 2.47
CA PHE A 138 -9.35 -1.52 3.53
C PHE A 138 -9.49 -0.07 4.02
N THR A 139 -8.37 0.61 4.29
CA THR A 139 -8.39 2.01 4.71
C THR A 139 -9.06 2.89 3.66
N ALA A 140 -8.67 2.75 2.39
CA ALA A 140 -9.20 3.59 1.33
C ALA A 140 -10.71 3.43 1.16
N HIS A 141 -11.23 2.21 1.15
CA HIS A 141 -12.66 1.97 0.94
C HIS A 141 -13.51 2.19 2.18
N THR A 142 -12.97 2.01 3.39
CA THR A 142 -13.70 2.27 4.64
C THR A 142 -13.72 3.76 4.99
N LEU A 143 -12.60 4.46 4.81
CA LEU A 143 -12.45 5.86 5.20
C LEU A 143 -12.59 6.85 4.04
N GLN A 144 -12.77 6.37 2.81
CA GLN A 144 -12.90 7.16 1.57
C GLN A 144 -11.74 8.17 1.38
N ARG A 145 -10.54 7.77 1.77
CA ARG A 145 -9.29 8.47 1.59
C ARG A 145 -8.14 7.51 1.35
N PRO A 146 -7.03 7.93 0.69
CA PRO A 146 -5.83 7.11 0.62
C PRO A 146 -5.29 6.71 1.99
N TYR A 147 -4.69 5.53 2.07
CA TYR A 147 -3.79 5.16 3.17
C TYR A 147 -2.56 6.05 3.13
N VAL A 148 -2.23 6.73 4.22
CA VAL A 148 -1.16 7.72 4.28
C VAL A 148 0.05 7.18 5.04
N LEU A 149 1.18 7.05 4.33
CA LEU A 149 2.50 6.79 4.92
C LEU A 149 3.28 8.09 5.02
N LEU A 150 3.66 8.50 6.21
CA LEU A 150 4.67 9.54 6.42
C LEU A 150 6.06 8.90 6.42
N LYS A 151 7.02 9.44 5.66
CA LYS A 151 8.37 8.91 5.60
C LYS A 151 9.40 10.02 5.63
N TRP A 152 10.35 9.92 6.55
CA TRP A 152 11.54 10.79 6.56
C TRP A 152 12.76 10.08 7.12
N ALA A 153 13.90 10.74 7.02
CA ALA A 153 15.14 10.33 7.65
C ALA A 153 15.74 11.49 8.43
N CYS A 154 16.41 11.20 9.53
CA CYS A 154 17.03 12.20 10.39
C CYS A 154 18.33 11.70 11.03
N SER A 155 19.11 12.63 11.60
CA SER A 155 20.21 12.31 12.48
C SER A 155 19.73 11.77 13.84
N ARG A 156 20.61 11.21 14.63
CA ARG A 156 20.30 10.70 15.98
C ARG A 156 19.79 11.81 16.90
N ASP A 157 20.30 13.03 16.77
CA ASP A 157 19.89 14.22 17.51
C ASP A 157 18.68 14.96 16.89
N GLY A 158 17.98 14.35 15.91
CA GLY A 158 16.68 14.77 15.43
C GLY A 158 16.67 15.89 14.39
N PHE A 159 17.66 15.98 13.52
CA PHE A 159 17.67 16.93 12.40
C PHE A 159 17.48 16.23 11.05
N MET A 160 16.74 16.87 10.16
CA MET A 160 16.47 16.40 8.79
C MET A 160 17.38 17.05 7.73
N ASP A 161 18.05 18.14 8.04
CA ASP A 161 18.96 18.82 7.12
C ASP A 161 20.02 19.65 7.85
N VAL A 162 21.05 20.02 7.08
CA VAL A 162 22.16 20.89 7.51
C VAL A 162 21.97 22.32 7.01
N LYS A 163 22.62 23.28 7.66
CA LYS A 163 22.78 24.65 7.11
C LYS A 163 23.53 24.54 5.79
N ARG A 164 22.84 24.83 4.68
CA ARG A 164 23.44 24.77 3.33
C ARG A 164 24.08 26.13 3.01
N GLY A 165 25.39 26.13 2.76
CA GLY A 165 26.06 27.21 2.05
C GLY A 165 25.95 27.05 0.55
N GLU A 166 26.40 28.01 -0.25
CA GLU A 166 26.45 27.91 -1.70
C GLU A 166 27.18 26.63 -2.15
N GLY A 167 26.49 25.79 -2.95
CA GLY A 167 27.04 24.53 -3.47
C GLY A 167 27.03 23.32 -2.53
N ASN A 168 26.52 23.46 -1.30
CA ASN A 168 26.48 22.34 -0.36
C ASN A 168 25.32 21.36 -0.69
N MET A 169 25.66 20.08 -0.72
CA MET A 169 24.70 19.00 -0.92
C MET A 169 23.81 18.79 0.31
N PRO A 170 22.56 18.30 0.12
CA PRO A 170 21.68 17.92 1.23
C PRO A 170 22.31 16.84 2.12
N ALA A 171 21.96 16.86 3.41
CA ALA A 171 22.38 15.80 4.31
C ALA A 171 21.84 14.43 3.84
N ARG A 172 22.70 13.41 3.85
CA ARG A 172 22.35 12.04 3.47
C ARG A 172 22.32 11.16 4.70
N PHE A 173 21.13 10.85 5.17
CA PHE A 173 20.92 10.01 6.36
C PHE A 173 20.80 8.52 6.00
N SER A 174 20.15 8.19 4.87
CA SER A 174 19.93 6.81 4.47
C SER A 174 21.18 6.15 3.88
N THR A 175 21.44 4.93 4.31
CA THR A 175 22.46 4.07 3.70
C THR A 175 22.07 3.71 2.25
N PRO A 176 22.97 3.20 1.40
CA PRO A 176 22.61 2.70 0.07
C PRO A 176 21.48 1.66 0.09
N VAL A 177 21.49 0.75 1.07
CA VAL A 177 20.42 -0.23 1.27
C VAL A 177 19.12 0.48 1.66
N GLY A 178 19.18 1.46 2.57
CA GLY A 178 18.04 2.29 2.95
C GLY A 178 17.41 3.00 1.75
N GLN A 179 18.23 3.54 0.84
CA GLN A 179 17.74 4.17 -0.40
C GLN A 179 17.01 3.17 -1.30
N VAL A 180 17.54 1.97 -1.50
CA VAL A 180 16.87 0.91 -2.26
C VAL A 180 15.53 0.55 -1.63
N MET A 181 15.48 0.42 -0.30
CA MET A 181 14.22 0.14 0.43
C MET A 181 13.19 1.26 0.28
N VAL A 182 13.61 2.52 0.24
CA VAL A 182 12.71 3.66 -0.03
C VAL A 182 12.15 3.57 -1.45
N HIS A 183 12.96 3.24 -2.45
CA HIS A 183 12.47 3.06 -3.82
C HIS A 183 11.53 1.85 -3.95
N LYS A 184 11.79 0.77 -3.20
CA LYS A 184 10.85 -0.34 -3.08
C LYS A 184 9.49 0.14 -2.54
N LEU A 185 9.48 0.92 -1.44
CA LEU A 185 8.24 1.51 -0.92
C LEU A 185 7.55 2.39 -1.96
N ARG A 186 8.27 3.25 -2.68
CA ARG A 186 7.70 4.08 -3.75
C ARG A 186 6.99 3.25 -4.82
N SER A 187 7.51 2.07 -5.17
CA SER A 187 6.86 1.18 -6.14
C SER A 187 5.55 0.55 -5.65
N GLN A 188 5.32 0.57 -4.34
CA GLN A 188 4.15 -0.01 -3.67
C GLN A 188 3.02 0.99 -3.41
N TYR A 189 3.27 2.30 -3.59
CA TYR A 189 2.31 3.37 -3.37
C TYR A 189 1.83 3.97 -4.68
N ASP A 190 0.56 4.41 -4.72
CA ASP A 190 -0.04 4.99 -5.92
C ASP A 190 0.49 6.40 -6.18
N ALA A 191 0.72 7.15 -5.11
CA ALA A 191 1.18 8.52 -5.20
C ALA A 191 2.23 8.86 -4.12
N ILE A 192 3.04 9.88 -4.43
CA ILE A 192 4.06 10.45 -3.54
C ILE A 192 3.88 11.96 -3.46
N LEU A 193 3.83 12.50 -2.24
CA LEU A 193 3.70 13.93 -1.99
C LEU A 193 4.97 14.53 -1.41
N ALA A 194 5.41 15.64 -1.96
CA ALA A 194 6.44 16.48 -1.37
C ALA A 194 5.98 17.93 -1.27
N GLY A 195 6.38 18.58 -0.18
CA GLY A 195 6.10 20.01 0.05
C GLY A 195 7.00 20.94 -0.77
N PRO A 196 6.58 22.22 -0.97
CA PRO A 196 7.30 23.17 -1.82
C PRO A 196 8.75 23.40 -1.39
N GLY A 197 9.01 23.46 -0.10
CA GLY A 197 10.38 23.64 0.42
C GLY A 197 11.33 22.53 -0.01
N THR A 198 10.88 21.27 0.04
CA THR A 198 11.66 20.12 -0.42
C THR A 198 11.85 20.13 -1.94
N LEU A 199 10.82 20.52 -2.69
CA LEU A 199 10.90 20.59 -4.15
C LEU A 199 11.93 21.63 -4.60
N VAL A 200 11.93 22.81 -3.99
CA VAL A 200 12.88 23.88 -4.30
C VAL A 200 14.29 23.53 -3.85
N ALA A 201 14.45 22.98 -2.62
CA ALA A 201 15.77 22.74 -2.03
C ALA A 201 16.51 21.56 -2.70
N ASP A 202 15.79 20.49 -3.06
CA ASP A 202 16.39 19.22 -3.48
C ASP A 202 16.15 18.88 -4.96
N ASN A 203 15.22 19.56 -5.62
CA ASN A 203 14.78 19.29 -7.00
C ASN A 203 14.62 17.78 -7.27
N PRO A 204 13.84 17.05 -6.45
CA PRO A 204 13.72 15.61 -6.54
C PRO A 204 12.86 15.19 -7.73
N SER A 205 13.19 14.06 -8.35
CA SER A 205 12.34 13.48 -9.41
C SER A 205 11.11 12.76 -8.87
N LEU A 206 11.06 12.41 -7.57
CA LEU A 206 10.00 11.62 -6.93
C LEU A 206 9.66 10.31 -7.67
N ASP A 207 10.63 9.75 -8.36
CA ASP A 207 10.53 8.54 -9.17
C ASP A 207 10.99 7.28 -8.41
N ASN A 208 10.83 6.13 -9.07
CA ASN A 208 11.36 4.85 -8.64
C ASN A 208 12.46 4.38 -9.59
N ARG A 209 13.73 4.75 -9.34
CA ARG A 209 14.88 4.42 -10.19
C ARG A 209 15.83 3.35 -9.62
N LEU A 210 15.72 3.04 -8.31
CA LEU A 210 16.60 2.06 -7.64
C LEU A 210 15.90 0.72 -7.34
N TRP A 211 14.64 0.55 -7.79
CA TRP A 211 13.86 -0.67 -7.63
C TRP A 211 12.99 -0.88 -8.88
N TRP A 212 12.67 -2.13 -9.18
CA TRP A 212 11.73 -2.43 -10.26
C TRP A 212 10.30 -2.07 -9.88
N GLY A 213 9.44 -1.89 -10.85
CA GLY A 213 8.04 -1.52 -10.66
C GLY A 213 7.74 -0.12 -11.16
N ARG A 214 6.48 0.29 -10.97
CA ARG A 214 6.03 1.63 -11.39
C ARG A 214 6.54 2.72 -10.46
N SER A 215 6.71 3.92 -10.99
CA SER A 215 6.86 5.11 -10.17
C SER A 215 5.48 5.56 -9.64
N PRO A 216 5.39 6.06 -8.39
CA PRO A 216 4.17 6.68 -7.89
C PRO A 216 3.87 7.97 -8.64
N ARG A 217 2.60 8.37 -8.77
CA ARG A 217 2.23 9.69 -9.28
C ARG A 217 2.70 10.79 -8.35
N ALA A 218 3.25 11.87 -8.88
CA ALA A 218 3.71 12.98 -8.05
C ALA A 218 2.54 13.87 -7.64
N VAL A 219 2.38 14.10 -6.34
CA VAL A 219 1.45 15.08 -5.76
C VAL A 219 2.26 16.27 -5.27
N ILE A 220 1.97 17.44 -5.80
CA ILE A 220 2.76 18.67 -5.62
C ILE A 220 1.91 19.72 -4.92
N LEU A 221 2.41 20.24 -3.80
CA LEU A 221 1.86 21.45 -3.20
C LEU A 221 2.54 22.66 -3.82
N ASN A 222 1.79 23.46 -4.58
CA ASN A 222 2.31 24.66 -5.25
C ASN A 222 1.59 25.91 -4.73
N PRO A 223 2.15 26.57 -3.70
CA PRO A 223 1.52 27.76 -3.14
C PRO A 223 1.49 28.88 -4.20
N HIS A 224 0.27 29.28 -4.59
CA HIS A 224 0.01 30.39 -5.51
C HIS A 224 0.77 30.33 -6.85
N GLY A 225 1.17 29.12 -7.33
CA GLY A 225 1.95 28.99 -8.56
C GLY A 225 3.40 29.46 -8.47
N SER A 226 3.96 29.58 -7.27
CA SER A 226 5.27 30.15 -7.01
C SER A 226 6.46 29.19 -7.16
N LEU A 227 6.24 27.94 -7.53
CA LEU A 227 7.34 26.99 -7.74
C LEU A 227 8.12 27.34 -9.02
N PRO A 228 9.45 27.23 -9.01
CA PRO A 228 10.28 27.36 -10.20
C PRO A 228 9.82 26.41 -11.31
N PRO A 229 9.68 26.88 -12.56
CA PRO A 229 9.14 26.07 -13.66
C PRO A 229 10.07 24.94 -14.13
N ASP A 230 11.34 25.01 -13.79
CA ASP A 230 12.41 24.07 -14.16
C ASP A 230 12.57 22.90 -13.20
N LEU A 231 11.69 22.76 -12.21
CA LEU A 231 11.71 21.61 -11.31
C LEU A 231 11.40 20.31 -12.06
N LYS A 232 12.25 19.29 -11.86
CA LYS A 232 12.12 17.98 -12.51
C LYS A 232 10.75 17.35 -12.36
N VAL A 233 10.14 17.51 -11.18
CA VAL A 233 8.83 16.94 -10.88
C VAL A 233 7.71 17.59 -11.71
N LEU A 234 7.83 18.87 -12.10
CA LEU A 234 6.84 19.56 -12.93
C LEU A 234 6.84 19.09 -14.40
N GLY A 235 7.95 18.53 -14.87
CA GLY A 235 8.06 17.92 -16.20
C GLY A 235 7.46 16.52 -16.32
N ARG A 236 6.82 15.99 -15.27
CA ARG A 236 6.15 14.68 -15.33
C ARG A 236 4.72 14.84 -15.82
N ASP A 237 4.29 13.97 -16.75
CA ASP A 237 2.94 13.96 -17.31
C ASP A 237 1.85 13.48 -16.34
N ASP A 238 2.26 12.80 -15.23
CA ASP A 238 1.37 12.15 -14.29
C ASP A 238 1.21 12.92 -12.97
N ASN A 239 1.71 14.15 -12.86
CA ASN A 239 1.64 14.93 -11.63
C ASN A 239 0.21 15.45 -11.34
N ILE A 240 -0.05 15.67 -10.05
CA ILE A 240 -1.28 16.29 -9.55
C ILE A 240 -0.85 17.49 -8.70
N ILE A 241 -1.35 18.68 -9.05
CA ILE A 241 -0.92 19.93 -8.40
C ILE A 241 -2.06 20.48 -7.56
N TYR A 242 -1.78 20.72 -6.28
CA TYR A 242 -2.70 21.38 -5.36
C TYR A 242 -2.14 22.73 -4.89
N ASN A 243 -3.03 23.68 -4.65
CA ASN A 243 -2.67 24.88 -3.91
C ASN A 243 -2.37 24.51 -2.45
N GLU A 244 -1.37 25.12 -1.83
CA GLU A 244 -1.00 24.85 -0.42
C GLU A 244 -2.14 25.16 0.57
N SER A 245 -3.06 26.06 0.22
CA SER A 245 -4.25 26.38 1.03
C SER A 245 -5.31 25.28 1.02
N THR A 246 -5.20 24.26 0.13
CA THR A 246 -6.12 23.13 0.10
C THR A 246 -6.01 22.35 1.41
N GLY A 247 -7.15 22.09 2.05
CA GLY A 247 -7.23 21.27 3.26
C GLY A 247 -6.71 19.84 3.01
N ILE A 248 -6.11 19.22 4.02
CA ILE A 248 -5.62 17.83 3.89
C ILE A 248 -6.79 16.89 3.57
N GLU A 249 -7.92 17.04 4.24
CA GLU A 249 -9.12 16.22 4.03
C GLU A 249 -9.65 16.33 2.60
N ASP A 250 -9.77 17.56 2.10
CA ASP A 250 -10.24 17.82 0.73
C ASP A 250 -9.30 17.21 -0.31
N MET A 251 -8.00 17.40 -0.13
CA MET A 251 -6.97 16.84 -1.00
C MET A 251 -7.04 15.30 -1.01
N LEU A 252 -7.14 14.67 0.15
CA LEU A 252 -7.19 13.21 0.25
C LEU A 252 -8.48 12.66 -0.33
N SER A 253 -9.63 13.33 -0.11
CA SER A 253 -10.91 12.96 -0.71
C SER A 253 -10.85 13.04 -2.23
N ASP A 254 -10.21 14.08 -2.77
CA ASP A 254 -10.04 14.26 -4.22
C ASP A 254 -9.12 13.17 -4.80
N LEU A 255 -7.99 12.89 -4.15
CA LEU A 255 -7.09 11.80 -4.55
C LEU A 255 -7.81 10.45 -4.57
N TYR A 256 -8.64 10.17 -3.57
CA TYR A 256 -9.45 8.93 -3.54
C TYR A 256 -10.42 8.86 -4.71
N ARG A 257 -11.11 9.95 -5.04
CA ARG A 257 -12.00 10.04 -6.23
C ARG A 257 -11.24 9.83 -7.54
N CYS A 258 -9.96 10.20 -7.58
CA CYS A 258 -9.06 9.93 -8.71
C CYS A 258 -8.51 8.49 -8.74
N GLY A 259 -8.98 7.59 -7.86
CA GLY A 259 -8.57 6.19 -7.78
C GLY A 259 -7.23 5.95 -7.08
N ILE A 260 -6.71 6.94 -6.34
CA ILE A 260 -5.49 6.81 -5.54
C ILE A 260 -5.89 6.25 -4.16
N THR A 261 -5.43 5.05 -3.85
CA THR A 261 -5.74 4.34 -2.60
C THR A 261 -4.62 4.40 -1.57
N SER A 262 -3.44 4.87 -1.98
CA SER A 262 -2.26 4.99 -1.11
C SER A 262 -1.40 6.19 -1.46
N LEU A 263 -0.98 6.93 -0.43
CA LEU A 263 -0.16 8.14 -0.54
C LEU A 263 1.06 8.03 0.38
N MET A 264 2.25 8.20 -0.17
CA MET A 264 3.50 8.34 0.57
C MET A 264 3.86 9.82 0.66
N VAL A 265 4.03 10.36 1.87
CA VAL A 265 4.43 11.75 2.11
C VAL A 265 5.93 11.76 2.44
N GLU A 266 6.74 12.19 1.48
CA GLU A 266 8.18 12.42 1.63
C GLU A 266 8.45 13.93 1.62
N GLY A 267 7.85 14.65 2.54
CA GLY A 267 7.96 16.11 2.54
C GLY A 267 8.95 16.64 3.54
N GLY A 268 9.22 17.93 3.46
CA GLY A 268 9.92 18.67 4.51
C GLY A 268 9.13 18.66 5.83
N ALA A 269 9.78 18.99 6.94
CA ALA A 269 9.20 18.95 8.28
C ALA A 269 7.84 19.66 8.38
N LYS A 270 7.66 20.79 7.69
CA LYS A 270 6.37 21.54 7.69
C LYS A 270 5.22 20.70 7.13
N THR A 271 5.43 20.00 6.01
CA THR A 271 4.40 19.16 5.39
C THR A 271 4.10 17.95 6.26
N LEU A 272 5.12 17.28 6.78
CA LEU A 272 4.95 16.14 7.68
C LEU A 272 4.19 16.54 8.96
N ASN A 273 4.54 17.67 9.58
CA ASN A 273 3.84 18.18 10.77
C ASN A 273 2.37 18.48 10.48
N ARG A 274 2.02 19.05 9.32
CA ARG A 274 0.61 19.27 8.94
C ARG A 274 -0.20 17.96 8.99
N PHE A 275 0.35 16.85 8.50
CA PHE A 275 -0.31 15.55 8.57
C PHE A 275 -0.35 15.00 10.01
N ILE A 276 0.71 15.17 10.77
CA ILE A 276 0.76 14.73 12.18
C ILE A 276 -0.25 15.50 13.01
N ASP A 277 -0.27 16.82 12.89
CA ASP A 277 -1.17 17.70 13.65
C ASP A 277 -2.64 17.51 13.28
N SER A 278 -2.94 17.17 12.02
CA SER A 278 -4.31 16.82 11.60
C SER A 278 -4.77 15.47 12.11
N GLY A 279 -3.87 14.60 12.56
CA GLY A 279 -4.17 13.21 12.90
C GLY A 279 -4.53 12.32 11.69
N ILE A 280 -4.42 12.82 10.45
CA ILE A 280 -4.83 12.09 9.24
C ILE A 280 -3.61 11.44 8.58
N TRP A 281 -3.13 10.42 9.23
CA TRP A 281 -2.07 9.53 8.73
C TRP A 281 -2.27 8.13 9.32
N ASP A 282 -1.70 7.11 8.67
CA ASP A 282 -1.90 5.71 9.08
C ASP A 282 -0.62 5.09 9.61
N LEU A 283 0.50 5.37 8.95
CA LEU A 283 1.82 4.87 9.32
C LEU A 283 2.86 5.97 9.20
N ALA A 284 3.86 5.97 10.07
CA ALA A 284 5.07 6.73 9.85
C ALA A 284 6.30 5.83 9.92
N ARG A 285 7.22 5.98 8.96
CA ARG A 285 8.50 5.30 8.90
C ARG A 285 9.63 6.30 9.01
N VAL A 286 10.34 6.23 10.12
CA VAL A 286 11.44 7.15 10.45
C VAL A 286 12.75 6.37 10.40
N GLU A 287 13.66 6.78 9.52
CA GLU A 287 15.01 6.24 9.48
C GLU A 287 15.96 7.16 10.24
N VAL A 288 16.57 6.65 11.31
CA VAL A 288 17.45 7.41 12.20
C VAL A 288 18.89 6.96 11.95
N ALA A 289 19.72 7.89 11.50
CA ALA A 289 21.16 7.68 11.33
C ALA A 289 21.87 7.59 12.70
N PRO A 290 22.99 6.85 12.82
CA PRO A 290 23.67 6.62 14.10
C PRO A 290 24.56 7.80 14.55
N TRP A 291 24.53 8.93 13.86
CA TRP A 291 25.38 10.09 14.09
C TRP A 291 24.56 11.37 14.28
N ASP A 292 25.17 12.38 14.90
CA ASP A 292 24.60 13.68 15.23
C ASP A 292 25.04 14.75 14.23
N LEU A 293 24.16 15.72 13.97
CA LEU A 293 24.50 16.93 13.24
C LEU A 293 25.01 18.07 14.14
N ALA A 294 24.58 18.08 15.40
CA ALA A 294 24.87 19.09 16.38
C ALA A 294 24.56 20.52 15.82
N GLU A 295 25.48 21.46 15.94
CA GLU A 295 25.30 22.86 15.50
C GLU A 295 25.11 23.05 13.99
N ARG A 296 25.38 22.00 13.18
CA ARG A 296 25.16 22.02 11.72
C ARG A 296 23.71 21.77 11.36
N GLY A 297 22.92 21.17 12.26
CA GLY A 297 21.51 20.90 12.04
C GLY A 297 20.70 22.19 11.91
N CYS A 298 19.75 22.25 10.97
CA CYS A 298 18.93 23.45 10.76
C CYS A 298 17.43 23.17 10.59
N VAL A 299 17.04 21.94 10.31
CA VAL A 299 15.62 21.54 10.17
C VAL A 299 15.33 20.45 11.17
N SER A 300 14.57 20.75 12.21
CA SER A 300 14.15 19.77 13.20
C SER A 300 13.21 18.73 12.58
N SER A 301 13.45 17.48 12.93
CA SER A 301 12.56 16.35 12.57
C SER A 301 11.19 16.53 13.22
N PRO A 302 10.10 16.13 12.55
CA PRO A 302 8.82 15.95 13.23
C PRO A 302 8.92 15.02 14.42
N SER A 303 8.11 15.27 15.44
CA SER A 303 8.02 14.43 16.64
C SER A 303 6.68 13.72 16.68
N ILE A 304 6.71 12.41 16.85
CA ILE A 304 5.52 11.60 17.10
C ILE A 304 5.58 11.09 18.54
N PRO A 305 4.52 11.22 19.33
CA PRO A 305 4.49 10.69 20.68
C PRO A 305 4.81 9.18 20.73
N SER A 306 5.54 8.75 21.75
CA SER A 306 5.98 7.35 21.91
C SER A 306 4.85 6.32 21.96
N GLY A 307 3.64 6.73 22.38
CA GLY A 307 2.45 5.87 22.38
C GLY A 307 2.03 5.35 20.99
N TYR A 308 2.52 5.95 19.91
CA TYR A 308 2.29 5.48 18.55
C TYR A 308 3.38 4.54 18.02
N LEU A 309 4.49 4.36 18.76
CA LEU A 309 5.59 3.48 18.33
C LEU A 309 5.11 2.02 18.30
N SER A 310 5.12 1.43 17.12
CA SER A 310 4.68 0.05 16.87
C SER A 310 5.84 -0.93 16.84
N SER A 311 6.95 -0.55 16.22
CA SER A 311 8.16 -1.38 16.15
C SER A 311 9.40 -0.54 15.90
N SER A 312 10.57 -1.11 16.20
CA SER A 312 11.87 -0.54 15.89
C SER A 312 12.80 -1.65 15.47
N CYS A 313 13.53 -1.47 14.38
CA CYS A 313 14.47 -2.45 13.85
C CYS A 313 15.75 -1.80 13.33
N ALA A 314 16.81 -2.59 13.24
CA ALA A 314 18.05 -2.17 12.59
C ALA A 314 17.94 -2.31 11.06
N LEU A 315 18.44 -1.32 10.34
CA LEU A 315 18.63 -1.35 8.88
C LEU A 315 20.09 -0.97 8.58
N VAL A 316 20.95 -1.97 8.48
CA VAL A 316 22.42 -1.80 8.39
C VAL A 316 22.91 -1.06 9.65
N SER A 317 23.42 0.15 9.54
CA SER A 317 23.85 0.99 10.66
C SER A 317 22.76 1.88 11.22
N ASN A 318 21.66 2.07 10.50
CA ASN A 318 20.56 2.94 10.89
C ASN A 318 19.51 2.17 11.70
N ARG A 319 18.71 2.91 12.47
CA ARG A 319 17.49 2.41 13.11
C ARG A 319 16.30 2.86 12.28
N VAL A 320 15.31 2.00 12.15
CA VAL A 320 14.02 2.33 11.53
C VAL A 320 12.94 2.18 12.59
N ASP A 321 12.28 3.28 12.90
CA ASP A 321 11.15 3.34 13.81
C ASP A 321 9.85 3.42 13.02
N ILE A 322 8.88 2.59 13.38
CA ILE A 322 7.55 2.53 12.76
C ILE A 322 6.53 2.98 13.79
N TYR A 323 5.76 3.99 13.44
CA TYR A 323 4.66 4.51 14.25
C TYR A 323 3.34 4.23 13.54
N SER A 324 2.31 3.85 14.31
CA SER A 324 1.00 3.52 13.79
C SER A 324 -0.08 4.41 14.40
N ASN A 325 -0.87 5.03 13.54
CA ASN A 325 -2.06 5.82 13.88
C ASN A 325 -3.31 5.34 13.10
N ASN A 326 -3.21 4.20 12.39
CA ASN A 326 -4.33 3.72 11.58
C ASN A 326 -5.54 3.39 12.48
N PRO A 327 -6.71 4.05 12.27
CA PRO A 327 -7.90 3.87 13.09
C PRO A 327 -8.48 2.45 12.97
N LEU A 328 -8.20 1.75 11.87
CA LEU A 328 -8.59 0.35 11.68
C LEU A 328 -7.57 -0.63 12.28
N LYS A 329 -6.47 -0.12 12.89
CA LYS A 329 -5.35 -0.90 13.43
C LYS A 329 -4.71 -1.88 12.42
N LEU A 330 -4.74 -1.52 11.15
CA LEU A 330 -4.21 -2.31 10.04
C LEU A 330 -2.89 -1.73 9.56
N ASN A 331 -1.80 -2.49 9.68
CA ASN A 331 -0.48 -2.11 9.18
C ASN A 331 0.14 -3.31 8.47
N TYR A 332 0.65 -3.05 7.27
CA TYR A 332 1.46 -3.99 6.50
C TYR A 332 2.80 -3.33 6.21
N ILE A 333 3.87 -3.95 6.69
CA ILE A 333 5.25 -3.45 6.58
C ILE A 333 6.13 -4.53 5.95
#